data_5e9e5609f7c899731f09e848478a2aca
#
_entry.id   5e9e5609f7c899731f09e848478a2aca
#
_cell.length_a   1.000
_cell.length_b   1.000
_cell.length_c   1.000
_cell.angle_alpha   90.00
_cell.angle_beta   90.00
_cell.angle_gamma   90.00
#
_symmetry.space_group_name_H-M   'P 1'
#
loop_
_entity.id
_entity.type
_entity.pdbx_description
1 polymer ?
#
loop_
_entity_poly.entity_id
_entity_poly.type
_entity_poly.pdbx_seq_one_letter_code
_entity_poly.pdbx_strand_id
1 'polypeptide(L)'
;MYTTLANTLKVADEHIRYDECAKKVIANISVAALILKTCTDEFAEFDAEYIADNCIGHVSIAESAAHQDHGRGLDGDERLECLNSESSSINEGTVHFDVKFRANLPKENGKSISLMINLEMQKKDNPGYAVATRGIYYSARMISEQYGTVFKESEYHKIQKAYSILICPEPTKKRKNSIIKYCITEK
;
A
#
# COMPACT_ATOMS: atom_id res chain seq x y z
N MET A 1 9.50 16.37 11.74
CA MET A 1 8.76 15.35 10.95
C MET A 1 7.75 15.96 9.97
N TYR A 2 6.91 16.95 10.35
CA TYR A 2 5.90 17.55 9.44
C TYR A 2 6.43 18.48 8.33
N THR A 3 7.64 19.00 8.43
CA THR A 3 8.20 19.97 7.48
C THR A 3 8.60 19.36 6.13
N THR A 4 9.13 18.15 6.11
CA THR A 4 9.53 17.45 4.87
C THR A 4 8.31 17.05 4.04
N LEU A 5 7.28 16.52 4.70
CA LEU A 5 6.00 16.17 4.07
C LEU A 5 5.30 17.42 3.50
N ALA A 6 5.29 18.54 4.24
CA ALA A 6 4.69 19.79 3.79
C ALA A 6 5.43 20.38 2.57
N ASN A 7 6.75 20.25 2.51
CA ASN A 7 7.53 20.67 1.35
C ASN A 7 7.27 19.78 0.12
N THR A 8 7.11 18.46 0.31
CA THR A 8 6.76 17.52 -0.75
C THR A 8 5.38 17.85 -1.33
N LEU A 9 4.42 18.22 -0.49
CA LEU A 9 3.07 18.64 -0.93
C LEU A 9 3.04 19.98 -1.67
N LYS A 10 3.93 20.92 -1.33
CA LYS A 10 4.00 22.22 -2.00
C LYS A 10 4.58 22.17 -3.42
N VAL A 11 5.33 21.15 -3.76
CA VAL A 11 5.94 20.97 -5.09
C VAL A 11 4.97 20.29 -6.11
N ALA A 12 3.76 19.94 -5.68
CA ALA A 12 2.82 19.09 -6.41
C ALA A 12 1.98 19.78 -7.52
N ASP A 13 2.36 20.97 -8.00
CA ASP A 13 1.53 21.73 -8.97
C ASP A 13 1.64 21.27 -10.45
N GLU A 14 2.56 20.38 -10.79
CA GLU A 14 2.67 19.82 -12.13
C GLU A 14 2.27 18.32 -12.14
N HIS A 15 1.45 17.91 -13.13
CA HIS A 15 0.80 16.58 -13.17
C HIS A 15 1.74 15.37 -12.96
N ILE A 16 2.96 15.39 -13.47
CA ILE A 16 3.92 14.29 -13.31
C ILE A 16 4.52 14.30 -11.91
N ARG A 17 4.87 15.46 -11.40
CA ARG A 17 5.38 15.65 -10.03
C ARG A 17 4.34 15.34 -8.98
N TYR A 18 3.05 15.54 -9.27
CA TYR A 18 1.96 15.20 -8.35
C TYR A 18 1.91 13.70 -8.06
N ASP A 19 2.01 12.86 -9.09
CA ASP A 19 1.94 11.41 -8.94
C ASP A 19 3.13 10.88 -8.13
N GLU A 20 4.35 11.32 -8.45
CA GLU A 20 5.56 10.97 -7.70
C GLU A 20 5.52 11.45 -6.24
N CYS A 21 5.07 12.68 -6.02
CA CYS A 21 4.93 13.22 -4.66
C CYS A 21 3.85 12.48 -3.87
N ALA A 22 2.73 12.14 -4.51
CA ALA A 22 1.67 11.37 -3.89
C ALA A 22 2.15 9.98 -3.47
N LYS A 23 2.90 9.28 -4.33
CA LYS A 23 3.53 7.99 -4.00
C LYS A 23 4.49 8.11 -2.83
N LYS A 24 5.33 9.14 -2.80
CA LYS A 24 6.24 9.39 -1.66
C LYS A 24 5.49 9.62 -0.35
N VAL A 25 4.35 10.30 -0.39
CA VAL A 25 3.52 10.54 0.80
C VAL A 25 2.96 9.22 1.34
N ILE A 26 2.35 8.37 0.49
CA ILE A 26 1.77 7.10 0.93
C ILE A 26 2.84 6.04 1.25
N ALA A 27 4.06 6.20 0.77
CA ALA A 27 5.21 5.37 1.12
C ALA A 27 5.88 5.76 2.45
N ASN A 28 5.49 6.88 3.05
CA ASN A 28 5.96 7.26 4.38
C ASN A 28 5.37 6.34 5.44
N ILE A 29 6.20 5.77 6.33
CA ILE A 29 5.80 4.77 7.33
C ILE A 29 4.68 5.29 8.22
N SER A 30 4.79 6.52 8.75
CA SER A 30 3.78 7.10 9.64
C SER A 30 2.43 7.29 8.93
N VAL A 31 2.46 7.68 7.64
CA VAL A 31 1.24 7.81 6.83
C VAL A 31 0.62 6.45 6.55
N ALA A 32 1.42 5.47 6.16
CA ALA A 32 0.96 4.11 5.92
C ALA A 32 0.36 3.47 7.19
N ALA A 33 0.97 3.70 8.35
CA ALA A 33 0.45 3.23 9.64
C ALA A 33 -0.93 3.83 9.95
N LEU A 34 -1.12 5.13 9.71
CA LEU A 34 -2.43 5.78 9.85
C LEU A 34 -3.48 5.21 8.88
N ILE A 35 -3.07 4.92 7.64
CA ILE A 35 -3.94 4.29 6.65
C ILE A 35 -4.33 2.87 7.11
N LEU A 36 -3.37 2.07 7.58
CA LEU A 36 -3.66 0.72 8.08
C LEU A 36 -4.61 0.75 9.28
N LYS A 37 -4.34 1.61 10.28
CA LYS A 37 -5.22 1.79 11.43
C LYS A 37 -6.66 2.11 11.01
N THR A 38 -6.82 2.92 9.98
CA THR A 38 -8.14 3.44 9.58
C THR A 38 -8.89 2.51 8.63
N CYS A 39 -8.16 1.77 7.77
CA CYS A 39 -8.74 1.02 6.65
C CYS A 39 -8.76 -0.50 6.85
N THR A 40 -8.09 -1.04 7.88
CA THR A 40 -8.03 -2.48 8.12
C THR A 40 -8.59 -2.85 9.49
N ASP A 41 -9.17 -4.04 9.59
CA ASP A 41 -9.78 -4.50 10.84
C ASP A 41 -8.71 -4.94 11.85
N GLU A 42 -7.60 -5.51 11.35
CA GLU A 42 -6.54 -6.07 12.17
C GLU A 42 -5.75 -5.01 12.94
N PHE A 43 -5.66 -3.79 12.40
CA PHE A 43 -4.90 -2.70 13.00
C PHE A 43 -5.76 -1.62 13.68
N ALA A 44 -7.08 -1.72 13.64
CA ALA A 44 -7.99 -0.69 14.13
C ALA A 44 -7.78 -0.31 15.62
N GLU A 45 -7.45 -1.29 16.45
CA GLU A 45 -7.28 -1.12 17.91
C GLU A 45 -5.85 -0.68 18.32
N PHE A 46 -4.91 -0.64 17.38
CA PHE A 46 -3.52 -0.28 17.67
C PHE A 46 -3.25 1.19 17.40
N ASP A 47 -2.32 1.77 18.14
CA ASP A 47 -1.85 3.13 17.83
C ASP A 47 -0.99 3.15 16.57
N ALA A 48 -1.11 4.25 15.80
CA ALA A 48 -0.37 4.37 14.54
C ALA A 48 1.15 4.34 14.74
N GLU A 49 1.65 4.86 15.86
CA GLU A 49 3.06 4.79 16.23
C GLU A 49 3.49 3.34 16.47
N TYR A 50 2.68 2.57 17.22
CA TYR A 50 2.93 1.14 17.41
C TYR A 50 2.96 0.37 16.09
N ILE A 51 2.01 0.67 15.18
CA ILE A 51 1.95 0.02 13.86
C ILE A 51 3.21 0.37 13.05
N ALA A 52 3.63 1.62 13.05
CA ALA A 52 4.83 2.08 12.36
C ALA A 52 6.07 1.36 12.83
N ASP A 53 6.25 1.25 14.16
CA ASP A 53 7.48 0.73 14.77
C ASP A 53 7.56 -0.80 14.77
N ASN A 54 6.41 -1.49 14.88
CA ASN A 54 6.38 -2.93 15.15
C ASN A 54 5.75 -3.79 14.05
N CYS A 55 4.93 -3.19 13.18
CA CYS A 55 4.12 -3.95 12.23
C CYS A 55 4.52 -3.74 10.77
N ILE A 56 5.17 -2.64 10.47
CA ILE A 56 5.63 -2.29 9.12
C ILE A 56 7.15 -2.40 9.12
N GLY A 57 7.71 -3.19 8.21
CA GLY A 57 9.15 -3.36 8.11
C GLY A 57 9.86 -2.05 7.74
N HIS A 58 10.94 -1.75 8.45
CA HIS A 58 11.88 -0.70 8.03
C HIS A 58 12.65 -1.16 6.79
N VAL A 59 12.72 -0.32 5.79
CA VAL A 59 13.19 -0.73 4.49
C VAL A 59 14.05 0.25 3.80
N SER A 60 15.10 -0.27 3.26
CA SER A 60 15.79 0.35 2.15
C SER A 60 14.90 0.27 0.91
N ILE A 61 14.70 1.39 0.26
CA ILE A 61 13.98 1.48 -1.02
C ILE A 61 14.75 0.63 -2.01
N ALA A 62 14.14 -0.46 -2.47
CA ALA A 62 14.54 -1.03 -3.74
C ALA A 62 14.04 -0.05 -4.81
N GLU A 63 14.88 0.90 -5.17
CA GLU A 63 14.67 1.75 -6.33
C GLU A 63 14.47 0.82 -7.53
N SER A 64 13.27 0.80 -8.05
CA SER A 64 13.04 0.35 -9.41
C SER A 64 13.93 1.22 -10.29
N ALA A 65 14.92 0.62 -10.94
CA ALA A 65 15.95 1.29 -11.69
C ALA A 65 15.37 2.01 -12.90
N ALA A 66 15.01 3.27 -12.70
CA ALA A 66 14.82 4.25 -13.77
C ALA A 66 15.10 5.64 -13.19
N HIS A 67 16.31 5.91 -12.98
CA HIS A 67 17.09 7.13 -12.81
C HIS A 67 18.02 7.02 -11.59
N GLN A 68 19.29 6.68 -11.89
CA GLN A 68 20.39 6.97 -11.00
C GLN A 68 20.50 8.50 -10.87
N ASP A 69 20.00 9.03 -9.77
CA ASP A 69 20.44 10.32 -9.27
C ASP A 69 20.82 10.12 -7.80
N HIS A 70 22.13 10.05 -7.57
CA HIS A 70 22.73 9.91 -6.25
C HIS A 70 22.53 11.21 -5.45
N GLY A 71 21.33 11.39 -4.91
CA GLY A 71 21.08 12.35 -3.86
C GLY A 71 21.06 11.62 -2.51
N ARG A 72 22.18 11.64 -1.77
CA ARG A 72 22.14 11.37 -0.33
C ARG A 72 21.11 12.29 0.30
N GLY A 73 19.92 11.76 0.61
CA GLY A 73 18.92 12.43 1.42
C GLY A 73 19.49 12.64 2.81
N LEU A 74 19.83 13.88 3.12
CA LEU A 74 20.00 14.37 4.47
C LEU A 74 18.60 14.41 5.08
N ASP A 75 18.47 13.80 6.27
CA ASP A 75 17.32 13.71 7.15
C ASP A 75 16.48 12.44 7.02
N GLY A 76 16.57 11.63 8.08
CA GLY A 76 15.86 10.45 8.49
C GLY A 76 14.40 10.25 8.07
N ASP A 77 14.15 10.20 6.80
CA ASP A 77 12.82 9.94 6.23
C ASP A 77 12.62 8.42 6.24
N GLU A 78 11.88 7.93 7.22
CA GLU A 78 11.55 6.52 7.38
C GLU A 78 10.54 6.11 6.30
N ARG A 79 11.01 5.34 5.32
CA ARG A 79 10.19 4.85 4.22
C ARG A 79 9.92 3.36 4.35
N LEU A 80 8.80 2.93 3.75
CA LEU A 80 8.39 1.53 3.72
C LEU A 80 9.33 0.64 2.90
N GLU A 81 9.53 -0.61 3.35
CA GLU A 81 10.04 -1.68 2.52
C GLU A 81 9.02 -2.11 1.49
N CYS A 82 9.18 -1.60 0.31
CA CYS A 82 8.33 -1.98 -0.79
C CYS A 82 8.73 -3.37 -1.30
N LEU A 83 7.78 -4.27 -1.37
CA LEU A 83 7.89 -5.51 -2.14
C LEU A 83 8.00 -5.13 -3.62
N ASN A 84 8.40 -6.09 -4.46
CA ASN A 84 8.40 -5.88 -5.90
C ASN A 84 7.09 -5.23 -6.35
N SER A 85 7.17 -4.01 -6.89
CA SER A 85 6.01 -3.23 -7.34
C SER A 85 5.39 -3.77 -8.64
N GLU A 86 6.05 -4.74 -9.29
CA GLU A 86 5.56 -5.37 -10.49
C GLU A 86 5.06 -6.79 -10.20
N SER A 87 3.89 -7.12 -10.70
CA SER A 87 3.36 -8.48 -10.75
C SER A 87 3.06 -8.84 -12.20
N SER A 88 3.84 -9.74 -12.76
CA SER A 88 3.67 -10.20 -14.13
C SER A 88 3.26 -11.68 -14.16
N SER A 89 2.37 -12.03 -15.07
CA SER A 89 2.08 -13.41 -15.42
C SER A 89 2.14 -13.59 -16.94
N ILE A 90 2.37 -14.83 -17.37
CA ILE A 90 2.61 -15.16 -18.79
C ILE A 90 1.45 -14.72 -19.69
N ASN A 91 0.22 -14.71 -19.18
CA ASN A 91 -0.98 -14.48 -19.97
C ASN A 91 -1.72 -13.16 -19.62
N GLU A 92 -1.37 -12.46 -18.55
CA GLU A 92 -2.17 -11.33 -18.04
C GLU A 92 -1.42 -9.99 -18.05
N GLY A 93 -0.17 -10.01 -18.51
CA GLY A 93 0.67 -8.82 -18.53
C GLY A 93 1.17 -8.41 -17.13
N THR A 94 1.82 -7.27 -17.08
CA THR A 94 2.42 -6.71 -15.85
C THR A 94 1.46 -5.73 -15.20
N VAL A 95 1.24 -5.89 -13.90
CA VAL A 95 0.53 -4.94 -13.05
C VAL A 95 1.57 -4.17 -12.24
N HIS A 96 1.47 -2.85 -12.26
CA HIS A 96 2.31 -1.96 -11.45
C HIS A 96 1.51 -1.49 -10.24
N PHE A 97 2.09 -1.66 -9.06
CA PHE A 97 1.58 -1.17 -7.79
C PHE A 97 2.29 0.12 -7.41
N ASP A 98 1.59 1.08 -6.84
CA ASP A 98 2.24 2.32 -6.37
C ASP A 98 3.13 2.05 -5.16
N VAL A 99 2.57 1.43 -4.12
CA VAL A 99 3.29 1.04 -2.90
C VAL A 99 2.78 -0.31 -2.42
N LYS A 100 3.59 -1.36 -2.52
CA LYS A 100 3.25 -2.71 -2.07
C LYS A 100 4.22 -3.19 -0.99
N PHE A 101 3.70 -3.63 0.14
CA PHE A 101 4.51 -4.08 1.27
C PHE A 101 3.78 -5.14 2.11
N ARG A 102 4.49 -5.73 3.06
CA ARG A 102 3.91 -6.60 4.09
C ARG A 102 3.79 -5.87 5.41
N ALA A 103 2.65 -6.07 6.07
CA ALA A 103 2.45 -5.67 7.46
C ALA A 103 2.28 -6.92 8.31
N ASN A 104 3.00 -7.00 9.44
CA ASN A 104 3.02 -8.15 10.31
C ASN A 104 2.51 -7.72 11.69
N LEU A 105 1.37 -8.27 12.11
CA LEU A 105 0.83 -8.04 13.44
C LEU A 105 1.31 -9.14 14.39
N PRO A 106 2.13 -8.82 15.39
CA PRO A 106 2.53 -9.77 16.41
C PRO A 106 1.31 -10.24 17.23
N LYS A 107 1.24 -11.54 17.56
CA LYS A 107 0.26 -12.10 18.48
C LYS A 107 0.94 -12.53 19.78
N GLU A 108 0.21 -12.50 20.88
CA GLU A 108 0.68 -12.87 22.21
C GLU A 108 1.28 -14.29 22.32
N ASN A 109 0.86 -15.21 21.43
CA ASN A 109 1.34 -16.60 21.39
C ASN A 109 2.60 -16.80 20.50
N GLY A 110 3.29 -15.72 20.12
CA GLY A 110 4.50 -15.78 19.28
C GLY A 110 4.23 -16.04 17.79
N LYS A 111 2.97 -16.16 17.38
CA LYS A 111 2.57 -16.17 15.97
C LYS A 111 2.35 -14.74 15.49
N SER A 112 2.53 -14.50 14.21
CA SER A 112 2.16 -13.23 13.59
C SER A 112 1.10 -13.43 12.51
N ILE A 113 0.25 -12.42 12.32
CA ILE A 113 -0.58 -12.33 11.13
C ILE A 113 0.19 -11.50 10.12
N SER A 114 0.43 -12.06 8.94
CA SER A 114 1.04 -11.33 7.84
C SER A 114 -0.02 -10.93 6.83
N LEU A 115 -0.04 -9.66 6.47
CA LEU A 115 -0.96 -9.07 5.50
C LEU A 115 -0.17 -8.54 4.30
N MET A 116 -0.68 -8.73 3.10
CA MET A 116 -0.18 -8.06 1.91
C MET A 116 -0.98 -6.78 1.67
N ILE A 117 -0.29 -5.67 1.60
CA ILE A 117 -0.88 -4.34 1.47
C ILE A 117 -0.44 -3.72 0.15
N ASN A 118 -1.38 -3.18 -0.59
CA ASN A 118 -1.16 -2.26 -1.68
C ASN A 118 -1.84 -0.93 -1.37
N LEU A 119 -1.08 0.16 -1.42
CA LEU A 119 -1.58 1.53 -1.37
C LEU A 119 -1.47 2.15 -2.75
N GLU A 120 -2.56 2.70 -3.23
CA GLU A 120 -2.68 3.34 -4.53
C GLU A 120 -3.18 4.78 -4.38
N MET A 121 -2.55 5.72 -5.06
CA MET A 121 -3.05 7.08 -5.17
C MET A 121 -3.84 7.24 -6.46
N GLN A 122 -5.14 7.41 -6.36
CA GLN A 122 -6.05 7.56 -7.51
C GLN A 122 -6.71 8.93 -7.48
N LYS A 123 -6.33 9.85 -8.35
CA LYS A 123 -6.78 11.25 -8.31
C LYS A 123 -8.31 11.38 -8.20
N LYS A 124 -9.06 10.61 -9.01
CA LYS A 124 -10.53 10.61 -9.03
C LYS A 124 -11.10 9.24 -8.70
N ASP A 125 -12.24 9.20 -8.04
CA ASP A 125 -12.96 7.97 -7.71
C ASP A 125 -13.70 7.32 -8.89
N ASN A 126 -13.75 8.02 -10.03
CA ASN A 126 -14.29 7.52 -11.30
C ASN A 126 -13.45 8.04 -12.47
N PRO A 127 -12.35 7.37 -12.83
CA PRO A 127 -11.50 7.74 -13.97
C PRO A 127 -11.99 7.18 -15.32
N GLY A 128 -13.28 6.87 -15.45
CA GLY A 128 -13.89 6.22 -16.61
C GLY A 128 -14.22 4.74 -16.37
N TYR A 129 -13.89 4.20 -15.22
CA TYR A 129 -14.24 2.85 -14.78
C TYR A 129 -14.44 2.80 -13.25
N ALA A 130 -15.03 1.70 -12.77
CA ALA A 130 -15.23 1.50 -11.33
C ALA A 130 -13.90 1.21 -10.63
N VAL A 131 -13.43 2.13 -9.80
CA VAL A 131 -12.15 2.00 -9.06
C VAL A 131 -12.16 0.77 -8.14
N ALA A 132 -13.33 0.40 -7.59
CA ALA A 132 -13.49 -0.82 -6.82
C ALA A 132 -13.09 -2.09 -7.60
N THR A 133 -13.45 -2.18 -8.89
CA THR A 133 -13.09 -3.32 -9.74
C THR A 133 -11.56 -3.43 -9.92
N ARG A 134 -10.88 -2.28 -10.07
CA ARG A 134 -9.41 -2.24 -10.08
C ARG A 134 -8.82 -2.74 -8.76
N GLY A 135 -9.36 -2.29 -7.63
CA GLY A 135 -8.93 -2.75 -6.30
C GLY A 135 -9.11 -4.26 -6.11
N ILE A 136 -10.24 -4.83 -6.55
CA ILE A 136 -10.49 -6.27 -6.53
C ILE A 136 -9.46 -7.01 -7.39
N TYR A 137 -9.21 -6.53 -8.61
CA TYR A 137 -8.21 -7.11 -9.50
C TYR A 137 -6.81 -7.10 -8.90
N TYR A 138 -6.39 -6.00 -8.28
CA TYR A 138 -5.10 -5.89 -7.60
C TYR A 138 -4.99 -6.81 -6.40
N SER A 139 -6.05 -6.96 -5.61
CA SER A 139 -6.10 -7.93 -4.51
C SER A 139 -5.98 -9.36 -5.02
N ALA A 140 -6.67 -9.71 -6.11
CA ALA A 140 -6.57 -11.03 -6.73
C ALA A 140 -5.14 -11.33 -7.24
N ARG A 141 -4.46 -10.34 -7.83
CA ARG A 141 -3.06 -10.45 -8.25
C ARG A 141 -2.13 -10.69 -7.06
N MET A 142 -2.29 -9.95 -5.97
CA MET A 142 -1.52 -10.16 -4.74
C MET A 142 -1.75 -11.54 -4.11
N ILE A 143 -2.95 -12.10 -4.21
CA ILE A 143 -3.23 -13.46 -3.76
C ILE A 143 -2.56 -14.48 -4.69
N SER A 144 -2.70 -14.30 -6.00
CA SER A 144 -2.14 -15.21 -6.99
C SER A 144 -0.60 -15.31 -6.92
N GLU A 145 0.09 -14.19 -6.72
CA GLU A 145 1.56 -14.16 -6.62
C GLU A 145 2.13 -14.84 -5.38
N GLN A 146 1.30 -15.18 -4.40
CA GLN A 146 1.70 -15.95 -3.23
C GLN A 146 1.95 -17.43 -3.55
N TYR A 147 1.43 -17.92 -4.66
CA TYR A 147 1.68 -19.29 -5.11
C TYR A 147 3.18 -19.52 -5.39
N GLY A 148 3.72 -20.60 -4.89
CA GLY A 148 5.13 -20.93 -5.01
C GLY A 148 6.04 -20.27 -3.96
N THR A 149 5.57 -19.23 -3.26
CA THR A 149 6.33 -18.51 -2.22
C THR A 149 5.71 -18.69 -0.82
N VAL A 150 4.46 -18.37 -0.66
CA VAL A 150 3.72 -18.46 0.62
C VAL A 150 3.01 -19.81 0.75
N PHE A 151 2.43 -20.29 -0.32
CA PHE A 151 1.76 -21.60 -0.37
C PHE A 151 2.08 -22.36 -1.65
N LYS A 152 1.93 -23.68 -1.61
CA LYS A 152 2.11 -24.58 -2.76
C LYS A 152 0.97 -25.58 -2.79
N GLU A 153 0.67 -26.11 -3.96
CA GLU A 153 -0.35 -27.14 -4.16
C GLU A 153 -1.70 -26.76 -3.50
N SER A 154 -2.19 -27.55 -2.55
CA SER A 154 -3.48 -27.36 -1.87
C SER A 154 -3.37 -26.67 -0.51
N GLU A 155 -2.24 -26.04 -0.18
CA GLU A 155 -2.02 -25.37 1.11
C GLU A 155 -2.71 -23.99 1.20
N TYR A 156 -3.94 -23.87 0.71
CA TYR A 156 -4.70 -22.61 0.64
C TYR A 156 -4.89 -21.93 2.00
N HIS A 157 -4.83 -22.67 3.11
CA HIS A 157 -4.90 -22.14 4.46
C HIS A 157 -3.71 -21.24 4.83
N LYS A 158 -2.63 -21.26 4.05
CA LYS A 158 -1.45 -20.40 4.22
C LYS A 158 -1.59 -19.05 3.51
N ILE A 159 -2.59 -18.88 2.65
CA ILE A 159 -2.79 -17.63 1.91
C ILE A 159 -2.93 -16.47 2.90
N GLN A 160 -2.09 -15.47 2.71
CA GLN A 160 -2.13 -14.23 3.47
C GLN A 160 -3.22 -13.33 2.91
N LYS A 161 -3.96 -12.67 3.80
CA LYS A 161 -4.98 -11.69 3.43
C LYS A 161 -4.35 -10.52 2.69
N ALA A 162 -5.00 -10.06 1.64
CA ALA A 162 -4.54 -8.95 0.81
C ALA A 162 -5.51 -7.78 0.90
N TYR A 163 -4.95 -6.57 1.07
CA TYR A 163 -5.68 -5.31 1.01
C TYR A 163 -5.19 -4.46 -0.14
N SER A 164 -6.09 -4.00 -1.00
CA SER A 164 -5.83 -2.95 -1.97
C SER A 164 -6.59 -1.69 -1.54
N ILE A 165 -5.85 -0.69 -1.05
CA ILE A 165 -6.38 0.55 -0.49
C ILE A 165 -6.14 1.67 -1.50
N LEU A 166 -7.23 2.23 -2.04
CA LEU A 166 -7.18 3.30 -3.01
C LEU A 166 -7.56 4.62 -2.35
N ILE A 167 -6.66 5.59 -2.38
CA ILE A 167 -6.81 6.91 -1.78
C ILE A 167 -7.17 7.90 -2.88
N CYS A 168 -8.34 8.54 -2.77
CA CYS A 168 -8.87 9.46 -3.77
C CYS A 168 -8.88 10.89 -3.23
N PRO A 169 -7.88 11.73 -3.57
CA PRO A 169 -7.83 13.12 -3.10
C PRO A 169 -8.96 14.00 -3.65
N GLU A 170 -9.40 13.74 -4.87
CA GLU A 170 -10.48 14.48 -5.54
C GLU A 170 -11.71 13.59 -5.78
N PRO A 171 -12.39 13.10 -4.71
CA PRO A 171 -13.55 12.26 -4.89
C PRO A 171 -14.78 13.08 -5.30
N THR A 172 -15.78 12.41 -5.84
CA THR A 172 -17.09 13.02 -6.06
C THR A 172 -17.69 13.49 -4.73
N LYS A 173 -18.58 14.50 -4.78
CA LYS A 173 -19.25 15.04 -3.57
C LYS A 173 -19.90 13.96 -2.71
N LYS A 174 -20.47 12.93 -3.34
CA LYS A 174 -21.13 11.80 -2.66
C LYS A 174 -20.15 10.92 -1.86
N ARG A 175 -18.88 10.85 -2.27
CA ARG A 175 -17.84 9.99 -1.66
C ARG A 175 -16.82 10.76 -0.83
N LYS A 176 -16.98 12.07 -0.72
CA LYS A 176 -16.08 12.91 0.07
C LYS A 176 -16.14 12.51 1.55
N ASN A 177 -14.98 12.42 2.18
CA ASN A 177 -14.82 12.04 3.59
C ASN A 177 -15.49 10.70 3.97
N SER A 178 -15.46 9.73 3.07
CA SER A 178 -15.99 8.38 3.31
C SER A 178 -14.94 7.31 3.06
N ILE A 179 -15.05 6.22 3.80
CA ILE A 179 -14.33 4.98 3.57
C ILE A 179 -15.34 3.97 3.04
N ILE A 180 -15.06 3.37 1.88
CA ILE A 180 -15.92 2.36 1.28
C ILE A 180 -15.13 1.06 1.24
N LYS A 181 -15.62 0.05 1.96
CA LYS A 181 -15.00 -1.26 2.05
C LYS A 181 -15.73 -2.26 1.15
N TYR A 182 -14.98 -2.96 0.33
CA TYR A 182 -15.44 -4.10 -0.46
C TYR A 182 -14.71 -5.34 0.04
N CYS A 183 -15.43 -6.38 0.38
CA CYS A 183 -14.85 -7.62 0.90
C CYS A 183 -15.65 -8.84 0.43
N ILE A 184 -14.97 -9.98 0.36
CA ILE A 184 -15.60 -11.28 0.20
C ILE A 184 -15.81 -11.81 1.60
N THR A 185 -17.06 -12.05 1.98
CA THR A 185 -17.45 -12.59 3.29
C THR A 185 -18.36 -13.79 3.12
N GLU A 186 -18.20 -14.77 3.99
CA GLU A 186 -19.18 -15.83 4.17
C GLU A 186 -20.41 -15.22 4.89
N LYS A 187 -21.63 -15.62 4.47
CA LYS A 187 -22.90 -15.19 5.08
C LYS A 187 -23.50 -16.34 5.83
#